data_8d451af8b8e23f92b2c8d72ae27235d5
#
_entry.id   8d451af8b8e23f92b2c8d72ae27235d5
#
_cell.length_a   1.000
_cell.length_b   1.000
_cell.length_c   1.000
_cell.angle_alpha   90.00
_cell.angle_beta   90.00
_cell.angle_gamma   90.00
#
_symmetry.space_group_name_H-M   'P 1'
#
loop_
_entity.id
_entity.type
_entity.pdbx_description
1 polymer ?
#
loop_
_entity_poly.entity_id
_entity_poly.type
_entity_poly.pdbx_seq_one_letter_code
_entity_poly.pdbx_strand_id
1 'polypeptide(L)'
;MTEPEVAFDDEFAADIADQVQSFLIALGAVARGDMPDGALSILLLEVSQLLLAGGRLGAVVDFVPTERFEPDVGMDPDADELRARLAGLLEPIDEYVEVFDPYATEVELEVSRLSDDLADVAADLYHGLAHYTSGRTVEALWWWQFSYLANWGATASSALRALHSAIAHTRLDVETGVDPDDTDDTEDTDDTEDTEDTATESEPGG
;
A
#
# COMPACT_ATOMS: atom_id res chain seq x y z
N MET A 1 9.64 15.00 -45.59
CA MET A 1 9.84 15.38 -44.20
C MET A 1 9.54 14.11 -43.41
N THR A 2 10.58 13.41 -43.04
CA THR A 2 10.48 12.21 -42.20
C THR A 2 10.24 12.75 -40.81
N GLU A 3 9.10 12.45 -40.22
CA GLU A 3 8.87 12.70 -38.79
C GLU A 3 9.98 11.99 -38.04
N PRO A 4 10.55 12.59 -36.96
CA PRO A 4 11.43 11.86 -36.11
C PRO A 4 10.59 10.75 -35.48
N GLU A 5 10.84 9.51 -35.95
CA GLU A 5 10.53 8.32 -35.19
C GLU A 5 11.18 8.54 -33.83
N VAL A 6 10.36 8.79 -32.80
CA VAL A 6 10.83 8.87 -31.41
C VAL A 6 11.34 7.47 -31.14
N ALA A 7 12.63 7.26 -31.33
CA ALA A 7 13.32 6.11 -30.77
C ALA A 7 13.09 6.23 -29.27
N PHE A 8 12.08 5.52 -28.75
CA PHE A 8 11.92 5.35 -27.33
C PHE A 8 13.23 4.78 -26.85
N ASP A 9 13.82 5.51 -25.92
CA ASP A 9 15.13 5.19 -25.39
C ASP A 9 15.06 3.77 -24.83
N ASP A 10 15.83 2.87 -25.42
CA ASP A 10 15.95 1.49 -24.92
C ASP A 10 16.30 1.47 -23.43
N GLU A 11 16.97 2.53 -22.95
CA GLU A 11 17.27 2.77 -21.55
C GLU A 11 16.00 2.95 -20.71
N PHE A 12 15.00 3.72 -21.20
CA PHE A 12 13.74 3.89 -20.48
C PHE A 12 12.98 2.56 -20.32
N ALA A 13 12.91 1.79 -21.39
CA ALA A 13 12.24 0.49 -21.35
C ALA A 13 12.97 -0.51 -20.43
N ALA A 14 14.29 -0.49 -20.44
CA ALA A 14 15.09 -1.31 -19.54
C ALA A 14 14.90 -0.92 -18.08
N ASP A 15 14.90 0.39 -17.76
CA ASP A 15 14.64 0.89 -16.41
C ASP A 15 13.27 0.44 -15.87
N ILE A 16 12.21 0.53 -16.71
CA ILE A 16 10.88 0.06 -16.31
C ILE A 16 10.87 -1.45 -16.09
N ALA A 17 11.48 -2.21 -17.01
CA ALA A 17 11.56 -3.67 -16.88
C ALA A 17 12.34 -4.09 -15.63
N ASP A 18 13.43 -3.40 -15.28
CA ASP A 18 14.20 -3.66 -14.08
C ASP A 18 13.38 -3.43 -12.81
N GLN A 19 12.59 -2.35 -12.76
CA GLN A 19 11.71 -2.09 -11.61
C GLN A 19 10.60 -3.14 -11.50
N VAL A 20 9.99 -3.52 -12.61
CA VAL A 20 9.00 -4.61 -12.65
C VAL A 20 9.60 -5.92 -12.15
N GLN A 21 10.79 -6.29 -12.64
CA GLN A 21 11.47 -7.51 -12.21
C GLN A 21 11.85 -7.47 -10.72
N SER A 22 12.35 -6.32 -10.23
CA SER A 22 12.68 -6.15 -8.80
C SER A 22 11.47 -6.43 -7.93
N PHE A 23 10.34 -5.78 -8.22
CA PHE A 23 9.09 -6.00 -7.50
C PHE A 23 8.66 -7.47 -7.51
N LEU A 24 8.63 -8.10 -8.67
CA LEU A 24 8.19 -9.50 -8.81
C LEU A 24 9.09 -10.49 -8.06
N ILE A 25 10.42 -10.28 -8.10
CA ILE A 25 11.38 -11.08 -7.36
C ILE A 25 11.20 -10.91 -5.85
N ALA A 26 11.09 -9.67 -5.38
CA ALA A 26 10.92 -9.37 -3.97
C ALA A 26 9.58 -9.92 -3.44
N LEU A 27 8.49 -9.72 -4.17
CA LEU A 27 7.17 -10.25 -3.82
C LEU A 27 7.20 -11.77 -3.72
N GLY A 28 7.83 -12.45 -4.69
CA GLY A 28 8.01 -13.88 -4.67
C GLY A 28 8.86 -14.36 -3.49
N ALA A 29 9.91 -13.64 -3.10
CA ALA A 29 10.75 -13.96 -1.94
C ALA A 29 9.96 -13.79 -0.62
N VAL A 30 9.18 -12.72 -0.51
CA VAL A 30 8.28 -12.51 0.63
C VAL A 30 7.25 -13.63 0.72
N ALA A 31 6.58 -13.98 -0.37
CA ALA A 31 5.57 -15.05 -0.40
C ALA A 31 6.13 -16.43 -0.02
N ARG A 32 7.43 -16.68 -0.25
CA ARG A 32 8.10 -17.90 0.21
C ARG A 32 8.52 -17.88 1.67
N GLY A 33 8.40 -16.73 2.34
CA GLY A 33 8.85 -16.56 3.72
C GLY A 33 10.37 -16.41 3.87
N ASP A 34 11.07 -16.02 2.80
CA ASP A 34 12.54 -15.87 2.80
C ASP A 34 13.01 -14.68 3.67
N MET A 35 12.09 -13.78 4.05
CA MET A 35 12.37 -12.52 4.75
C MET A 35 11.42 -12.25 5.94
N PRO A 36 11.41 -13.09 6.98
CA PRO A 36 10.39 -13.02 8.04
C PRO A 36 10.37 -11.70 8.81
N ASP A 37 11.54 -11.11 9.07
CA ASP A 37 11.64 -9.87 9.89
C ASP A 37 11.56 -8.58 9.05
N GLY A 38 11.54 -8.66 7.74
CA GLY A 38 11.64 -7.50 6.84
C GLY A 38 10.54 -7.42 5.78
N ALA A 39 9.60 -8.36 5.74
CA ALA A 39 8.61 -8.50 4.68
C ALA A 39 7.84 -7.20 4.40
N LEU A 40 7.27 -6.56 5.42
CA LEU A 40 6.49 -5.33 5.26
C LEU A 40 7.33 -4.16 4.75
N SER A 41 8.56 -4.02 5.27
CA SER A 41 9.46 -2.93 4.86
C SER A 41 9.90 -3.08 3.41
N ILE A 42 10.12 -4.32 2.96
CA ILE A 42 10.47 -4.63 1.59
C ILE A 42 9.28 -4.39 0.67
N LEU A 43 8.09 -4.89 1.02
CA LEU A 43 6.87 -4.63 0.25
C LEU A 43 6.60 -3.12 0.12
N LEU A 44 6.73 -2.35 1.21
CA LEU A 44 6.57 -0.89 1.17
C LEU A 44 7.56 -0.25 0.19
N LEU A 45 8.83 -0.65 0.24
CA LEU A 45 9.88 -0.11 -0.63
C LEU A 45 9.60 -0.44 -2.09
N GLU A 46 9.35 -1.72 -2.40
CA GLU A 46 9.15 -2.19 -3.76
C GLU A 46 7.88 -1.62 -4.40
N VAL A 47 6.77 -1.55 -3.67
CA VAL A 47 5.54 -0.89 -4.16
C VAL A 47 5.78 0.60 -4.41
N SER A 48 6.56 1.28 -3.55
CA SER A 48 6.90 2.70 -3.75
C SER A 48 7.72 2.91 -5.03
N GLN A 49 8.70 2.05 -5.29
CA GLN A 49 9.54 2.12 -6.50
C GLN A 49 8.73 1.77 -7.74
N LEU A 50 7.86 0.77 -7.66
CA LEU A 50 6.96 0.40 -8.74
C LEU A 50 6.01 1.55 -9.11
N LEU A 51 5.43 2.23 -8.14
CA LEU A 51 4.58 3.39 -8.38
C LEU A 51 5.35 4.57 -8.99
N LEU A 52 6.63 4.74 -8.65
CA LEU A 52 7.49 5.71 -9.33
C LEU A 52 7.68 5.35 -10.80
N ALA A 53 7.90 4.08 -11.12
CA ALA A 53 7.98 3.60 -12.50
C ALA A 53 6.65 3.81 -13.25
N GLY A 54 5.52 3.49 -12.60
CA GLY A 54 4.18 3.74 -13.13
C GLY A 54 3.91 5.23 -13.40
N GLY A 55 4.31 6.10 -12.48
CA GLY A 55 4.22 7.55 -12.66
C GLY A 55 5.04 8.05 -13.86
N ARG A 56 6.22 7.49 -14.10
CA ARG A 56 7.03 7.77 -15.30
C ARG A 56 6.33 7.33 -16.58
N LEU A 57 5.70 6.15 -16.58
CA LEU A 57 4.89 5.65 -17.70
C LEU A 57 3.68 6.55 -17.96
N GLY A 58 2.96 6.95 -16.91
CA GLY A 58 1.79 7.82 -17.04
C GLY A 58 2.11 9.27 -17.45
N ALA A 59 3.35 9.72 -17.28
CA ALA A 59 3.78 11.08 -17.60
C ALA A 59 4.24 11.25 -19.05
N VAL A 60 4.50 10.17 -19.79
CA VAL A 60 4.91 10.21 -21.20
C VAL A 60 3.71 10.06 -22.13
N VAL A 61 3.93 10.34 -23.41
CA VAL A 61 2.92 10.15 -24.46
C VAL A 61 2.58 8.65 -24.56
N ASP A 62 1.32 8.36 -24.90
CA ASP A 62 0.83 6.98 -24.99
C ASP A 62 1.65 6.15 -25.98
N PHE A 63 2.06 4.99 -25.53
CA PHE A 63 2.66 3.99 -26.40
C PHE A 63 1.60 3.41 -27.32
N VAL A 64 1.95 3.19 -28.56
CA VAL A 64 1.04 2.62 -29.55
C VAL A 64 1.60 1.26 -29.98
N PRO A 65 0.86 0.16 -29.74
CA PRO A 65 1.31 -1.17 -30.17
C PRO A 65 1.58 -1.22 -31.68
N THR A 66 2.61 -1.97 -32.05
CA THR A 66 2.96 -2.16 -33.45
C THR A 66 1.99 -3.09 -34.17
N GLU A 67 1.37 -4.02 -33.45
CA GLU A 67 0.39 -4.96 -33.97
C GLU A 67 -1.05 -4.56 -33.55
N ARG A 68 -2.00 -4.81 -34.45
CA ARG A 68 -3.42 -4.48 -34.21
C ARG A 68 -4.05 -5.34 -33.12
N PHE A 69 -3.57 -6.56 -33.00
CA PHE A 69 -4.02 -7.51 -31.98
C PHE A 69 -2.85 -7.85 -31.10
N GLU A 70 -3.12 -7.93 -29.81
CA GLU A 70 -2.11 -8.31 -28.86
C GLU A 70 -1.55 -9.70 -29.19
N PRO A 71 -0.22 -9.84 -29.30
CA PRO A 71 0.38 -11.14 -29.52
C PRO A 71 0.21 -12.05 -28.32
N ASP A 72 -0.05 -13.33 -28.54
CA ASP A 72 -0.05 -14.33 -27.49
C ASP A 72 1.38 -14.47 -26.90
N VAL A 73 1.52 -14.21 -25.61
CA VAL A 73 2.77 -14.32 -24.86
C VAL A 73 2.82 -15.56 -23.96
N GLY A 74 1.81 -16.42 -24.07
CA GLY A 74 1.69 -17.64 -23.27
C GLY A 74 0.73 -17.50 -22.10
N MET A 75 0.73 -18.51 -21.23
CA MET A 75 -0.13 -18.52 -20.04
C MET A 75 0.42 -17.58 -18.97
N ASP A 76 -0.48 -16.81 -18.35
CA ASP A 76 -0.15 -16.03 -17.18
C ASP A 76 0.28 -16.94 -16.01
N PRO A 77 1.19 -16.47 -15.15
CA PRO A 77 1.53 -17.19 -13.93
C PRO A 77 0.31 -17.45 -13.06
N ASP A 78 0.33 -18.54 -12.31
CA ASP A 78 -0.73 -18.86 -11.35
C ASP A 78 -0.70 -17.86 -10.18
N ALA A 79 -1.54 -16.84 -10.29
CA ALA A 79 -1.68 -15.82 -9.26
C ALA A 79 -2.35 -16.36 -7.98
N ASP A 80 -3.10 -17.47 -8.07
CA ASP A 80 -3.84 -18.02 -6.92
C ASP A 80 -2.90 -18.60 -5.87
N GLU A 81 -1.80 -19.24 -6.28
CA GLU A 81 -0.80 -19.74 -5.33
C GLU A 81 -0.08 -18.57 -4.64
N LEU A 82 0.27 -17.52 -5.39
CA LEU A 82 0.89 -16.32 -4.85
C LEU A 82 -0.03 -15.64 -3.83
N ARG A 83 -1.30 -15.43 -4.20
CA ARG A 83 -2.35 -14.86 -3.34
C ARG A 83 -2.51 -15.63 -2.04
N ALA A 84 -2.64 -16.96 -2.11
CA ALA A 84 -2.81 -17.78 -0.93
C ALA A 84 -1.61 -17.71 0.04
N ARG A 85 -0.39 -17.66 -0.48
CA ARG A 85 0.83 -17.52 0.33
C ARG A 85 0.91 -16.15 0.99
N LEU A 86 0.61 -15.08 0.25
CA LEU A 86 0.58 -13.72 0.78
C LEU A 86 -0.49 -13.57 1.86
N ALA A 87 -1.70 -14.10 1.64
CA ALA A 87 -2.79 -14.06 2.62
C ALA A 87 -2.37 -14.71 3.96
N GLY A 88 -1.69 -15.86 3.91
CA GLY A 88 -1.18 -16.51 5.11
C GLY A 88 -0.10 -15.71 5.84
N LEU A 89 0.77 -15.00 5.11
CA LEU A 89 1.85 -14.21 5.67
C LEU A 89 1.33 -12.88 6.27
N LEU A 90 0.37 -12.26 5.58
CA LEU A 90 -0.17 -10.94 5.92
C LEU A 90 -1.43 -11.02 6.82
N GLU A 91 -1.84 -12.22 7.23
CA GLU A 91 -3.09 -12.48 7.96
C GLU A 91 -3.48 -11.40 8.99
N PRO A 92 -2.57 -10.87 9.82
CA PRO A 92 -2.93 -9.85 10.81
C PRO A 92 -3.27 -8.47 10.23
N ILE A 93 -2.87 -8.19 8.99
CA ILE A 93 -3.00 -6.88 8.33
C ILE A 93 -3.55 -6.97 6.91
N ASP A 94 -3.95 -8.15 6.48
CA ASP A 94 -4.35 -8.43 5.10
C ASP A 94 -5.60 -7.64 4.70
N GLU A 95 -6.59 -7.58 5.59
CA GLU A 95 -7.83 -6.83 5.36
C GLU A 95 -7.66 -5.36 5.74
N TYR A 96 -8.05 -4.45 4.83
CA TYR A 96 -8.06 -3.02 5.07
C TYR A 96 -9.24 -2.34 4.38
N VAL A 97 -9.52 -1.08 4.72
CA VAL A 97 -10.63 -0.30 4.16
C VAL A 97 -10.05 0.84 3.32
N GLU A 98 -10.61 1.01 2.12
CA GLU A 98 -10.25 2.10 1.22
C GLU A 98 -11.45 2.86 0.68
N VAL A 99 -11.19 4.01 0.06
CA VAL A 99 -12.17 4.77 -0.72
C VAL A 99 -11.95 4.40 -2.17
N PHE A 100 -12.96 3.80 -2.79
CA PHE A 100 -12.86 3.30 -4.17
C PHE A 100 -12.54 4.41 -5.18
N ASP A 101 -13.29 5.50 -5.17
CA ASP A 101 -13.04 6.66 -6.03
C ASP A 101 -13.05 7.96 -5.20
N PRO A 102 -11.87 8.62 -5.02
CA PRO A 102 -11.78 9.86 -4.25
C PRO A 102 -12.51 11.05 -4.92
N TYR A 103 -12.89 10.93 -6.19
CA TYR A 103 -13.63 11.96 -6.93
C TYR A 103 -15.13 11.64 -7.08
N ALA A 104 -15.59 10.52 -6.56
CA ALA A 104 -17.00 10.16 -6.57
C ALA A 104 -17.85 11.17 -5.77
N THR A 105 -19.09 11.38 -6.22
CA THR A 105 -20.04 12.29 -5.53
C THR A 105 -20.49 11.75 -4.17
N GLU A 106 -20.52 10.43 -4.05
CA GLU A 106 -20.82 9.70 -2.81
C GLU A 106 -19.60 8.87 -2.43
N VAL A 107 -19.20 8.95 -1.16
CA VAL A 107 -18.05 8.19 -0.66
C VAL A 107 -18.47 6.75 -0.45
N GLU A 108 -17.85 5.86 -1.20
CA GLU A 108 -18.01 4.42 -1.07
C GLU A 108 -16.75 3.83 -0.42
N LEU A 109 -16.94 3.11 0.69
CA LEU A 109 -15.88 2.42 1.39
C LEU A 109 -15.90 0.96 0.96
N GLU A 110 -14.74 0.47 0.56
CA GLU A 110 -14.55 -0.91 0.13
C GLU A 110 -13.60 -1.64 1.08
N VAL A 111 -13.84 -2.93 1.30
CA VAL A 111 -12.93 -3.80 2.03
C VAL A 111 -12.07 -4.51 1.02
N SER A 112 -10.77 -4.24 1.06
CA SER A 112 -9.77 -4.82 0.18
C SER A 112 -8.79 -5.70 0.96
N ARG A 113 -8.00 -6.50 0.25
CA ARG A 113 -6.99 -7.37 0.83
C ARG A 113 -5.63 -7.13 0.17
N LEU A 114 -4.61 -6.91 0.98
CA LEU A 114 -3.25 -6.74 0.50
C LEU A 114 -2.76 -7.92 -0.34
N SER A 115 -3.16 -9.14 0.02
CA SER A 115 -2.81 -10.35 -0.72
C SER A 115 -3.43 -10.39 -2.12
N ASP A 116 -4.67 -9.93 -2.25
CA ASP A 116 -5.38 -9.85 -3.54
C ASP A 116 -4.74 -8.75 -4.39
N ASP A 117 -4.57 -7.56 -3.85
CA ASP A 117 -4.00 -6.41 -4.55
C ASP A 117 -2.60 -6.69 -5.09
N LEU A 118 -1.71 -7.22 -4.24
CA LEU A 118 -0.34 -7.53 -4.63
C LEU A 118 -0.27 -8.64 -5.69
N ALA A 119 -1.18 -9.62 -5.64
CA ALA A 119 -1.24 -10.68 -6.63
C ALA A 119 -1.79 -10.18 -7.97
N ASP A 120 -2.79 -9.30 -7.96
CA ASP A 120 -3.37 -8.70 -9.16
C ASP A 120 -2.38 -7.74 -9.85
N VAL A 121 -1.69 -6.91 -9.06
CA VAL A 121 -0.57 -6.10 -9.57
C VAL A 121 0.49 -6.98 -10.22
N ALA A 122 0.88 -8.07 -9.57
CA ALA A 122 1.88 -8.99 -10.12
C ALA A 122 1.43 -9.62 -11.45
N ALA A 123 0.17 -9.99 -11.58
CA ALA A 123 -0.38 -10.56 -12.82
C ALA A 123 -0.25 -9.59 -14.00
N ASP A 124 -0.67 -8.33 -13.81
CA ASP A 124 -0.52 -7.28 -14.85
C ASP A 124 0.94 -7.06 -15.24
N LEU A 125 1.84 -7.05 -14.25
CA LEU A 125 3.27 -6.84 -14.50
C LEU A 125 3.93 -8.02 -15.21
N TYR A 126 3.57 -9.25 -14.85
CA TYR A 126 4.07 -10.46 -15.52
C TYR A 126 3.69 -10.49 -16.99
N HIS A 127 2.47 -10.09 -17.32
CA HIS A 127 2.01 -10.05 -18.70
C HIS A 127 2.87 -9.11 -19.56
N GLY A 128 3.10 -7.88 -19.10
CA GLY A 128 4.01 -6.94 -19.77
C GLY A 128 5.46 -7.45 -19.84
N LEU A 129 5.94 -8.13 -18.78
CA LEU A 129 7.28 -8.72 -18.76
C LEU A 129 7.43 -9.86 -19.78
N ALA A 130 6.37 -10.63 -20.04
CA ALA A 130 6.36 -11.66 -21.07
C ALA A 130 6.52 -11.05 -22.48
N HIS A 131 5.90 -9.89 -22.76
CA HIS A 131 6.15 -9.13 -23.98
C HIS A 131 7.62 -8.68 -24.06
N TYR A 132 8.13 -8.05 -23.00
CA TYR A 132 9.49 -7.53 -22.96
C TYR A 132 10.53 -8.62 -23.20
N THR A 133 10.42 -9.75 -22.52
CA THR A 133 11.36 -10.89 -22.66
C THR A 133 11.27 -11.56 -24.02
N SER A 134 10.14 -11.41 -24.72
CA SER A 134 9.96 -11.85 -26.12
C SER A 134 10.52 -10.86 -27.15
N GLY A 135 11.16 -9.77 -26.70
CA GLY A 135 11.73 -8.73 -27.55
C GLY A 135 10.68 -7.74 -28.11
N ARG A 136 9.49 -7.70 -27.53
CA ARG A 136 8.38 -6.83 -27.94
C ARG A 136 8.31 -5.63 -26.98
N THR A 137 9.31 -4.78 -27.03
CA THR A 137 9.50 -3.68 -26.09
C THR A 137 8.34 -2.67 -26.12
N VAL A 138 7.85 -2.33 -27.32
CA VAL A 138 6.74 -1.36 -27.46
C VAL A 138 5.44 -1.91 -26.89
N GLU A 139 5.15 -3.19 -27.13
CA GLU A 139 3.98 -3.89 -26.58
C GLU A 139 4.07 -3.98 -25.06
N ALA A 140 5.25 -4.24 -24.50
CA ALA A 140 5.48 -4.26 -23.06
C ALA A 140 5.20 -2.88 -22.44
N LEU A 141 5.78 -1.82 -22.99
CA LEU A 141 5.58 -0.46 -22.51
C LEU A 141 4.11 -0.03 -22.61
N TRP A 142 3.46 -0.37 -23.75
CA TRP A 142 2.02 -0.12 -23.92
C TRP A 142 1.20 -0.85 -22.85
N TRP A 143 1.45 -2.15 -22.62
CA TRP A 143 0.69 -2.91 -21.64
C TRP A 143 0.89 -2.35 -20.22
N TRP A 144 2.14 -2.11 -19.81
CA TRP A 144 2.40 -1.55 -18.48
C TRP A 144 1.81 -0.15 -18.30
N GLN A 145 1.84 0.72 -19.33
CA GLN A 145 1.21 2.03 -19.25
C GLN A 145 -0.31 1.92 -19.18
N PHE A 146 -0.90 1.12 -20.07
CA PHE A 146 -2.35 0.92 -20.10
C PHE A 146 -2.87 0.34 -18.80
N SER A 147 -2.28 -0.75 -18.33
CA SER A 147 -2.69 -1.39 -17.07
C SER A 147 -2.39 -0.54 -15.84
N TYR A 148 -1.33 0.29 -15.86
CA TYR A 148 -1.09 1.29 -14.82
C TYR A 148 -2.27 2.25 -14.67
N LEU A 149 -2.70 2.84 -15.78
CA LEU A 149 -3.79 3.82 -15.78
C LEU A 149 -5.16 3.20 -15.53
N ALA A 150 -5.37 1.94 -15.96
CA ALA A 150 -6.66 1.28 -15.91
C ALA A 150 -6.86 0.44 -14.62
N ASN A 151 -5.79 -0.06 -14.01
CA ASN A 151 -5.88 -1.04 -12.93
C ASN A 151 -4.76 -0.90 -11.89
N TRP A 152 -3.55 -1.45 -12.16
CA TRP A 152 -2.56 -1.68 -11.10
C TRP A 152 -2.04 -0.41 -10.44
N GLY A 153 -2.14 0.77 -11.06
CA GLY A 153 -1.73 2.03 -10.46
C GLY A 153 -2.59 2.41 -9.25
N ALA A 154 -3.91 2.24 -9.36
CA ALA A 154 -4.83 2.46 -8.25
C ALA A 154 -4.62 1.40 -7.16
N THR A 155 -4.63 0.13 -7.54
CA THR A 155 -4.45 -1.02 -6.63
C THR A 155 -3.13 -0.94 -5.85
N ALA A 156 -2.00 -0.65 -6.52
CA ALA A 156 -0.71 -0.47 -5.85
C ALA A 156 -0.68 0.75 -4.93
N SER A 157 -1.42 1.82 -5.26
CA SER A 157 -1.52 3.01 -4.39
C SER A 157 -2.28 2.71 -3.10
N SER A 158 -3.35 1.93 -3.18
CA SER A 158 -4.11 1.45 -2.02
C SER A 158 -3.28 0.51 -1.16
N ALA A 159 -2.61 -0.46 -1.76
CA ALA A 159 -1.69 -1.36 -1.07
C ALA A 159 -0.53 -0.58 -0.38
N LEU A 160 0.04 0.44 -1.04
CA LEU A 160 1.06 1.29 -0.44
C LEU A 160 0.57 1.98 0.81
N ARG A 161 -0.64 2.55 0.77
CA ARG A 161 -1.25 3.22 1.90
C ARG A 161 -1.49 2.26 3.07
N ALA A 162 -1.99 1.06 2.80
CA ALA A 162 -2.22 0.03 3.81
C ALA A 162 -0.92 -0.44 4.46
N LEU A 163 0.11 -0.74 3.67
CA LEU A 163 1.46 -1.10 4.17
C LEU A 163 2.09 0.00 5.01
N HIS A 164 2.00 1.26 4.56
CA HIS A 164 2.49 2.41 5.32
C HIS A 164 1.77 2.52 6.67
N SER A 165 0.43 2.38 6.69
CA SER A 165 -0.37 2.44 7.91
C SER A 165 0.03 1.33 8.89
N ALA A 166 0.17 0.08 8.43
CA ALA A 166 0.58 -1.05 9.26
C ALA A 166 1.97 -0.83 9.89
N ILE A 167 2.94 -0.33 9.11
CA ILE A 167 4.28 -0.02 9.63
C ILE A 167 4.25 1.15 10.61
N ALA A 168 3.46 2.19 10.32
CA ALA A 168 3.34 3.34 11.20
C ALA A 168 2.77 2.95 12.57
N HIS A 169 1.69 2.17 12.60
CA HIS A 169 1.13 1.62 13.85
C HIS A 169 2.16 0.81 14.62
N THR A 170 2.85 -0.11 13.96
CA THR A 170 3.86 -0.94 14.63
C THR A 170 5.00 -0.12 15.24
N ARG A 171 5.43 0.97 14.58
CA ARG A 171 6.58 1.75 15.04
C ARG A 171 6.23 2.86 16.03
N LEU A 172 5.04 3.46 15.91
CA LEU A 172 4.63 4.60 16.72
C LEU A 172 3.91 4.15 18.00
N ASP A 173 3.17 3.05 17.96
CA ASP A 173 2.46 2.55 19.16
C ASP A 173 3.41 1.93 20.20
N VAL A 174 4.60 1.52 19.80
CA VAL A 174 5.66 1.06 20.74
C VAL A 174 6.25 2.23 21.54
N GLU A 175 6.17 3.47 21.02
CA GLU A 175 6.68 4.65 21.74
C GLU A 175 5.65 5.30 22.68
N THR A 176 4.36 5.00 22.51
CA THR A 176 3.27 5.47 23.36
C THR A 176 2.96 4.48 24.49
N GLY A 177 3.92 3.75 24.98
CA GLY A 177 3.80 2.98 26.21
C GLY A 177 3.51 3.91 27.39
N VAL A 178 2.31 4.45 27.45
CA VAL A 178 1.70 4.93 28.68
C VAL A 178 1.43 3.65 29.45
N ASP A 179 2.27 3.42 30.44
CA ASP A 179 2.07 2.36 31.44
C ASP A 179 0.64 2.56 31.99
N PRO A 180 -0.31 1.63 31.80
CA PRO A 180 -1.66 1.80 32.31
C PRO A 180 -1.70 1.76 33.85
N ASP A 181 -0.55 1.58 34.50
CA ASP A 181 -0.41 1.49 35.97
C ASP A 181 -0.03 2.83 36.64
N ASP A 182 0.15 3.92 35.83
CA ASP A 182 0.56 5.23 36.40
C ASP A 182 -0.63 6.18 36.68
N THR A 183 -1.83 5.64 36.77
CA THR A 183 -3.06 6.43 37.11
C THR A 183 -3.70 6.00 38.43
N ASP A 184 -2.92 5.61 39.46
CA ASP A 184 -3.50 5.45 40.77
C ASP A 184 -2.49 5.85 41.84
N ASP A 185 -2.41 7.11 42.16
CA ASP A 185 -1.98 7.65 43.46
C ASP A 185 -2.26 9.15 43.57
N THR A 186 -3.54 9.54 43.49
CA THR A 186 -4.00 10.74 44.18
C THR A 186 -4.77 10.29 45.39
N GLU A 187 -4.01 10.02 46.46
CA GLU A 187 -4.56 9.84 47.79
C GLU A 187 -5.40 11.05 48.18
N ASP A 188 -6.68 10.79 48.42
CA ASP A 188 -7.60 11.62 49.17
C ASP A 188 -6.99 11.92 50.55
N THR A 189 -6.41 13.07 50.77
CA THR A 189 -6.24 13.63 52.09
C THR A 189 -7.51 14.34 52.51
N ASP A 190 -8.37 13.57 53.13
CA ASP A 190 -9.51 14.02 53.93
C ASP A 190 -8.98 14.62 55.22
N ASP A 191 -8.74 15.93 55.26
CA ASP A 191 -8.50 16.66 56.52
C ASP A 191 -9.84 17.19 57.07
N THR A 192 -10.42 16.33 57.88
CA THR A 192 -11.43 16.71 58.85
C THR A 192 -10.79 17.54 59.98
N GLU A 193 -10.91 18.84 59.92
CA GLU A 193 -10.76 19.66 61.15
C GLU A 193 -12.12 19.98 61.77
N ASP A 194 -12.35 19.28 62.86
CA ASP A 194 -13.25 19.59 63.94
C ASP A 194 -12.91 20.98 64.53
N THR A 195 -13.84 21.89 64.58
CA THR A 195 -13.84 22.94 65.61
C THR A 195 -15.27 23.18 66.09
N GLU A 196 -15.40 22.72 67.33
CA GLU A 196 -16.50 22.98 68.26
C GLU A 196 -16.65 24.48 68.56
N ASP A 197 -17.91 24.81 68.84
CA ASP A 197 -18.39 25.64 69.92
C ASP A 197 -18.32 27.16 69.81
N THR A 198 -19.44 27.80 69.77
CA THR A 198 -20.00 28.59 70.90
C THR A 198 -21.38 29.16 70.58
N ALA A 199 -22.24 28.82 71.48
CA ALA A 199 -23.57 29.44 71.64
C ALA A 199 -23.50 30.92 71.96
N THR A 200 -24.40 31.74 71.49
CA THR A 200 -25.04 32.77 72.35
C THR A 200 -26.43 33.25 71.75
N GLU A 201 -27.35 33.11 72.64
CA GLU A 201 -28.69 33.67 72.60
C GLU A 201 -28.78 35.15 72.19
N SER A 202 -29.83 35.51 71.55
CA SER A 202 -30.76 36.58 72.03
C SER A 202 -31.88 36.83 71.01
N GLU A 203 -33.06 36.53 71.37
CA GLU A 203 -34.34 37.16 70.92
C GLU A 203 -34.40 38.59 71.41
N PRO A 204 -35.52 39.32 71.19
CA PRO A 204 -36.50 39.37 70.09
C PRO A 204 -36.84 40.83 69.64
N GLY A 205 -37.79 40.99 68.77
CA GLY A 205 -38.64 42.15 68.85
C GLY A 205 -38.73 43.05 67.62
N GLY A 206 -40.00 43.12 67.10
CA GLY A 206 -40.39 44.17 66.22
C GLY A 206 -41.15 43.70 64.98
#